data_1ce9026b613682f7c3e530dc1c914871
#
_entry.id   1ce9026b613682f7c3e530dc1c914871
#
_cell.length_a   1.000
_cell.length_b   1.000
_cell.length_c   1.000
_cell.angle_alpha   90.00
_cell.angle_beta   90.00
_cell.angle_gamma   90.00
#
_symmetry.space_group_name_H-M   'P 1'
#
loop_
_entity.id
_entity.type
_entity.pdbx_description
1 polymer ?
#
loop_
_entity_poly.entity_id
_entity_poly.type
_entity_poly.pdbx_seq_one_letter_code
_entity_poly.pdbx_strand_id
1 'polypeptide(L)'
;MGEEPSYGYEIDTDASNFAAWVFAHGGDVFDYKTGQYIFNGPKSVEAMKFIQGMSSKGCAIAARGKYTDQQYLGQGSVLFSAGSTSGITYFQKAIEEGYNGNWDVAPMSYSTSEPVLNLYGGGLIMGNTGDANRMVAAYQWMKYISNSENSAVWSTESGYGFVRTSSANHPLIKEKRDAMAQYDKSLGMVKYGKGEPSVPGYYSVRGEVEKAYAAIINGEDIMTTLNQLNDEANAILKDATDN
;
A
#
# COMPACT_ATOMS: atom_id res chain seq x y z
N MET A 1 2.78 -5.26 -35.76
CA MET A 1 2.24 -4.88 -34.47
C MET A 1 3.12 -3.73 -34.02
N GLY A 2 2.58 -2.54 -33.75
CA GLY A 2 3.37 -1.43 -33.22
C GLY A 2 3.83 -1.78 -31.84
N GLU A 3 5.05 -1.42 -31.47
CA GLU A 3 5.55 -1.58 -30.13
C GLU A 3 4.64 -0.77 -29.19
N GLU A 4 4.13 -1.41 -28.13
CA GLU A 4 3.42 -0.70 -27.06
C GLU A 4 4.38 0.32 -26.43
N PRO A 5 3.94 1.55 -26.16
CA PRO A 5 4.81 2.55 -25.57
C PRO A 5 5.32 2.08 -24.21
N SER A 6 6.60 2.26 -23.95
CA SER A 6 7.23 1.97 -22.66
C SER A 6 7.19 3.20 -21.77
N TYR A 7 6.91 3.01 -20.47
CA TYR A 7 6.85 4.07 -19.47
C TYR A 7 7.84 3.81 -18.35
N GLY A 8 8.23 4.85 -17.65
CA GLY A 8 9.06 4.71 -16.44
C GLY A 8 8.27 4.12 -15.27
N TYR A 9 7.00 4.52 -15.12
CA TYR A 9 6.20 4.19 -13.95
C TYR A 9 4.71 4.05 -14.28
N GLU A 10 4.03 3.11 -13.61
CA GLU A 10 2.56 3.03 -13.61
C GLU A 10 2.03 3.55 -12.27
N ILE A 11 1.11 4.51 -12.35
CA ILE A 11 0.50 5.15 -11.19
C ILE A 11 -0.80 4.42 -10.87
N ASP A 12 -0.82 3.65 -9.78
CA ASP A 12 -2.05 3.14 -9.20
C ASP A 12 -2.68 4.22 -8.31
N THR A 13 -3.93 4.58 -8.58
CA THR A 13 -4.67 5.62 -7.86
C THR A 13 -5.34 5.15 -6.58
N ASP A 14 -4.98 3.99 -6.06
CA ASP A 14 -5.45 3.50 -4.75
C ASP A 14 -5.07 4.46 -3.61
N ALA A 15 -5.95 4.60 -2.63
CA ALA A 15 -5.75 5.51 -1.49
C ALA A 15 -4.49 5.18 -0.66
N SER A 16 -4.11 3.90 -0.56
CA SER A 16 -2.87 3.50 0.13
C SER A 16 -1.62 3.93 -0.63
N ASN A 17 -1.66 3.96 -1.97
CA ASN A 17 -0.58 4.52 -2.79
C ASN A 17 -0.47 6.04 -2.60
N PHE A 18 -1.59 6.77 -2.53
CA PHE A 18 -1.56 8.19 -2.18
C PHE A 18 -0.88 8.41 -0.83
N ALA A 19 -1.33 7.69 0.22
CA ALA A 19 -0.74 7.79 1.56
C ALA A 19 0.75 7.42 1.56
N ALA A 20 1.14 6.39 0.83
CA ALA A 20 2.53 5.98 0.69
C ALA A 20 3.42 7.09 0.13
N TRP A 21 2.98 7.79 -0.92
CA TRP A 21 3.70 8.93 -1.48
C TRP A 21 3.81 10.09 -0.50
N VAL A 22 2.75 10.41 0.23
CA VAL A 22 2.77 11.46 1.27
C VAL A 22 3.76 11.09 2.39
N PHE A 23 3.73 9.84 2.86
CA PHE A 23 4.66 9.36 3.90
C PHE A 23 6.12 9.37 3.42
N ALA A 24 6.38 8.93 2.20
CA ALA A 24 7.70 8.94 1.60
C ALA A 24 8.28 10.36 1.45
N HIS A 25 7.44 11.39 1.38
CA HIS A 25 7.84 12.80 1.42
C HIS A 25 7.91 13.39 2.83
N GLY A 26 7.73 12.57 3.87
CA GLY A 26 7.80 12.99 5.28
C GLY A 26 6.53 13.69 5.78
N GLY A 27 5.41 13.50 5.08
CA GLY A 27 4.10 14.02 5.47
C GLY A 27 3.27 13.03 6.29
N ASP A 28 2.04 13.44 6.52
CA ASP A 28 0.97 12.63 7.08
C ASP A 28 -0.36 12.99 6.42
N VAL A 29 -1.33 12.09 6.55
CA VAL A 29 -2.70 12.32 6.07
C VAL A 29 -3.66 12.64 7.21
N PHE A 30 -3.22 12.45 8.47
CA PHE A 30 -4.02 12.69 9.65
C PHE A 30 -3.16 13.24 10.80
N ASP A 31 -3.67 14.26 11.48
CA ASP A 31 -3.05 14.82 12.68
C ASP A 31 -3.75 14.28 13.94
N TYR A 32 -3.11 13.37 14.65
CA TYR A 32 -3.63 12.77 15.89
C TYR A 32 -3.72 13.76 17.08
N LYS A 33 -3.10 14.94 16.97
CA LYS A 33 -3.20 15.97 18.02
C LYS A 33 -4.49 16.77 17.90
N THR A 34 -4.85 17.11 16.68
CA THR A 34 -6.10 17.84 16.38
C THR A 34 -7.27 16.91 16.12
N GLY A 35 -7.00 15.63 15.83
CA GLY A 35 -8.02 14.66 15.45
C GLY A 35 -8.62 14.93 14.07
N GLN A 36 -7.84 15.47 13.13
CA GLN A 36 -8.32 15.89 11.80
C GLN A 36 -7.45 15.34 10.67
N TYR A 37 -8.06 15.18 9.50
CA TYR A 37 -7.33 14.94 8.27
C TYR A 37 -6.59 16.20 7.83
N ILE A 38 -5.39 16.01 7.26
CA ILE A 38 -4.48 17.07 6.80
C ILE A 38 -3.97 16.78 5.38
N PHE A 39 -4.87 16.32 4.49
CA PHE A 39 -4.52 15.97 3.12
C PHE A 39 -3.92 17.13 2.32
N ASN A 40 -4.24 18.38 2.66
CA ASN A 40 -3.74 19.58 2.02
C ASN A 40 -2.41 20.11 2.61
N GLY A 41 -1.75 19.32 3.44
CA GLY A 41 -0.46 19.67 4.03
C GLY A 41 0.65 19.87 2.98
N PRO A 42 1.70 20.65 3.29
CA PRO A 42 2.75 20.99 2.31
C PRO A 42 3.45 19.75 1.73
N LYS A 43 3.59 18.67 2.50
CA LYS A 43 4.21 17.42 2.03
C LYS A 43 3.30 16.61 1.11
N SER A 44 1.98 16.67 1.30
CA SER A 44 1.03 16.10 0.36
C SER A 44 1.09 16.84 -0.99
N VAL A 45 1.17 18.16 -0.95
CA VAL A 45 1.32 18.99 -2.16
C VAL A 45 2.64 18.67 -2.88
N GLU A 46 3.75 18.50 -2.15
CA GLU A 46 5.06 18.13 -2.72
C GLU A 46 4.99 16.76 -3.40
N ALA A 47 4.42 15.75 -2.73
CA ALA A 47 4.23 14.42 -3.27
C ALA A 47 3.37 14.44 -4.55
N MET A 48 2.24 15.13 -4.52
CA MET A 48 1.35 15.22 -5.68
C MET A 48 1.95 15.98 -6.85
N LYS A 49 2.74 17.02 -6.61
CA LYS A 49 3.52 17.70 -7.66
C LYS A 49 4.52 16.77 -8.33
N PHE A 50 5.18 15.94 -7.55
CA PHE A 50 6.12 14.94 -8.08
C PHE A 50 5.41 13.96 -9.02
N ILE A 51 4.30 13.37 -8.56
CA ILE A 51 3.53 12.39 -9.34
C ILE A 51 2.89 13.02 -10.58
N GLN A 52 2.19 14.14 -10.43
CA GLN A 52 1.59 14.85 -11.57
C GLN A 52 2.66 15.26 -12.60
N GLY A 53 3.86 15.64 -12.11
CA GLY A 53 4.99 15.98 -12.98
C GLY A 53 5.50 14.80 -13.79
N MET A 54 5.44 13.57 -13.28
CA MET A 54 5.77 12.38 -14.06
C MET A 54 4.71 12.08 -15.12
N SER A 55 3.42 12.19 -14.76
CA SER A 55 2.31 11.99 -15.68
C SER A 55 2.34 13.03 -16.82
N SER A 56 2.43 14.32 -16.50
CA SER A 56 2.40 15.41 -17.49
C SER A 56 3.57 15.39 -18.46
N LYS A 57 4.71 14.83 -18.07
CA LYS A 57 5.89 14.63 -18.94
C LYS A 57 5.84 13.35 -19.77
N GLY A 58 4.78 12.54 -19.65
CA GLY A 58 4.69 11.24 -20.31
C GLY A 58 5.64 10.18 -19.76
N CYS A 59 6.27 10.40 -18.60
CA CYS A 59 7.15 9.43 -17.94
C CYS A 59 6.36 8.34 -17.20
N ALA A 60 5.12 8.64 -16.81
CA ALA A 60 4.25 7.72 -16.11
C ALA A 60 2.87 7.66 -16.74
N ILE A 61 2.22 6.52 -16.58
CA ILE A 61 0.85 6.27 -17.05
C ILE A 61 -0.04 5.91 -15.85
N ALA A 62 -1.29 6.36 -15.86
CA ALA A 62 -2.28 5.91 -14.90
C ALA A 62 -2.64 4.44 -15.14
N ALA A 63 -2.80 3.67 -14.07
CA ALA A 63 -3.25 2.30 -14.12
C ALA A 63 -4.61 2.21 -14.84
N ARG A 64 -4.74 1.27 -15.77
CA ARG A 64 -5.96 1.06 -16.57
C ARG A 64 -6.95 0.09 -15.92
N GLY A 65 -6.55 -0.53 -14.82
CA GLY A 65 -7.36 -1.50 -14.09
C GLY A 65 -6.59 -2.10 -12.91
N LYS A 66 -7.26 -2.97 -12.16
CA LYS A 66 -6.61 -3.68 -11.06
C LYS A 66 -5.54 -4.65 -11.58
N TYR A 67 -4.38 -4.65 -10.92
CA TYR A 67 -3.25 -5.54 -11.21
C TYR A 67 -2.62 -5.37 -12.60
N THR A 68 -2.87 -4.25 -13.29
CA THR A 68 -2.18 -3.92 -14.55
C THR A 68 -0.71 -3.65 -14.35
N ASP A 69 -0.32 -3.22 -13.17
CA ASP A 69 1.06 -3.06 -12.70
C ASP A 69 1.89 -4.34 -12.86
N GLN A 70 1.34 -5.49 -12.45
CA GLN A 70 1.99 -6.79 -12.60
C GLN A 70 2.15 -7.18 -14.07
N GLN A 71 1.11 -6.93 -14.85
CA GLN A 71 1.12 -7.24 -16.28
C GLN A 71 2.15 -6.39 -17.02
N TYR A 72 2.17 -5.07 -16.82
CA TYR A 72 3.09 -4.17 -17.51
C TYR A 72 4.53 -4.38 -17.10
N LEU A 73 4.79 -4.62 -15.80
CA LEU A 73 6.13 -4.97 -15.35
C LEU A 73 6.56 -6.33 -15.93
N GLY A 74 5.67 -7.32 -15.95
CA GLY A 74 5.93 -8.64 -16.56
C GLY A 74 6.19 -8.59 -18.07
N GLN A 75 5.58 -7.66 -18.79
CA GLN A 75 5.83 -7.42 -20.22
C GLN A 75 7.08 -6.57 -20.48
N GLY A 76 7.70 -5.98 -19.45
CA GLY A 76 8.78 -5.02 -19.61
C GLY A 76 8.33 -3.66 -20.17
N SER A 77 7.03 -3.37 -20.11
CA SER A 77 6.44 -2.10 -20.60
C SER A 77 6.60 -0.95 -19.59
N VAL A 78 6.90 -1.24 -18.32
CA VAL A 78 7.24 -0.25 -17.29
C VAL A 78 8.54 -0.65 -16.60
N LEU A 79 9.31 0.35 -16.13
CA LEU A 79 10.55 0.13 -15.39
C LEU A 79 10.32 -0.02 -13.89
N PHE A 80 9.31 0.67 -13.37
CA PHE A 80 8.98 0.70 -11.94
C PHE A 80 7.47 0.57 -11.75
N SER A 81 7.12 -0.16 -10.70
CA SER A 81 5.75 -0.24 -10.18
C SER A 81 5.80 -0.11 -8.66
N ALA A 82 4.80 0.51 -8.06
CA ALA A 82 4.64 0.56 -6.61
C ALA A 82 3.41 -0.25 -6.21
N GLY A 83 3.63 -1.23 -5.34
CA GLY A 83 2.56 -2.11 -4.92
C GLY A 83 2.81 -2.72 -3.54
N SER A 84 1.86 -3.53 -3.10
CA SER A 84 1.98 -4.28 -1.85
C SER A 84 3.00 -5.41 -1.98
N THR A 85 3.76 -5.65 -0.91
CA THR A 85 4.66 -6.82 -0.81
C THR A 85 3.92 -8.16 -0.93
N SER A 86 2.62 -8.21 -0.65
CA SER A 86 1.80 -9.39 -0.92
C SER A 86 1.69 -9.74 -2.42
N GLY A 87 2.01 -8.79 -3.29
CA GLY A 87 2.07 -8.99 -4.75
C GLY A 87 3.32 -9.69 -5.25
N ILE A 88 4.36 -9.85 -4.43
CA ILE A 88 5.70 -10.34 -4.87
C ILE A 88 5.62 -11.64 -5.67
N THR A 89 4.82 -12.61 -5.24
CA THR A 89 4.68 -13.89 -5.94
C THR A 89 4.00 -13.74 -7.30
N TYR A 90 3.09 -12.79 -7.43
CA TYR A 90 2.41 -12.48 -8.68
C TYR A 90 3.32 -11.71 -9.65
N PHE A 91 4.11 -10.76 -9.15
CA PHE A 91 5.15 -10.08 -9.95
C PHE A 91 6.19 -11.07 -10.46
N GLN A 92 6.68 -11.97 -9.59
CA GLN A 92 7.61 -13.03 -10.00
C GLN A 92 7.04 -13.85 -11.16
N LYS A 93 5.81 -14.34 -11.01
CA LYS A 93 5.14 -15.14 -12.04
C LYS A 93 4.95 -14.35 -13.35
N ALA A 94 4.47 -13.10 -13.27
CA ALA A 94 4.25 -12.28 -14.44
C ALA A 94 5.56 -12.01 -15.23
N ILE A 95 6.68 -11.83 -14.51
CA ILE A 95 8.00 -11.61 -15.11
C ILE A 95 8.53 -12.90 -15.74
N GLU A 96 8.39 -14.04 -15.08
CA GLU A 96 8.80 -15.35 -15.61
C GLU A 96 8.03 -15.73 -16.88
N GLU A 97 6.73 -15.45 -16.92
CA GLU A 97 5.86 -15.70 -18.08
C GLU A 97 6.02 -14.64 -19.20
N GLY A 98 6.56 -13.47 -18.88
CA GLY A 98 6.74 -12.35 -19.78
C GLY A 98 8.15 -12.20 -20.32
N TYR A 99 8.81 -11.06 -20.03
CA TYR A 99 10.16 -10.77 -20.57
C TYR A 99 11.28 -11.58 -19.90
N ASN A 100 10.98 -12.26 -18.82
CA ASN A 100 11.88 -13.16 -18.06
C ASN A 100 13.24 -12.54 -17.72
N GLY A 101 13.21 -11.29 -17.27
CA GLY A 101 14.41 -10.52 -16.88
C GLY A 101 14.65 -10.46 -15.38
N ASN A 102 15.75 -9.84 -15.01
CA ASN A 102 16.06 -9.58 -13.62
C ASN A 102 15.18 -8.46 -13.05
N TRP A 103 14.70 -8.63 -11.85
CA TRP A 103 13.93 -7.64 -11.13
C TRP A 103 14.26 -7.63 -9.64
N ASP A 104 13.92 -6.56 -8.97
CA ASP A 104 14.19 -6.41 -7.54
C ASP A 104 13.14 -5.51 -6.87
N VAL A 105 13.15 -5.46 -5.54
CA VAL A 105 12.31 -4.59 -4.72
C VAL A 105 13.16 -3.57 -3.97
N ALA A 106 12.63 -2.36 -3.86
CA ALA A 106 13.24 -1.26 -3.14
C ALA A 106 12.14 -0.46 -2.41
N PRO A 107 12.49 0.35 -1.40
CA PRO A 107 11.57 1.36 -0.89
C PRO A 107 11.10 2.27 -2.02
N MET A 108 9.87 2.79 -1.92
CA MET A 108 9.41 3.88 -2.80
C MET A 108 10.41 5.04 -2.75
N SER A 109 10.49 5.79 -3.86
CA SER A 109 11.29 7.02 -3.90
C SER A 109 10.87 7.95 -2.76
N TYR A 110 11.83 8.41 -1.96
CA TYR A 110 11.57 9.20 -0.74
C TYR A 110 12.45 10.43 -0.67
N SER A 111 11.97 11.47 0.01
CA SER A 111 12.70 12.72 0.24
C SER A 111 13.12 12.94 1.70
N THR A 112 12.93 11.93 2.54
CA THR A 112 13.32 11.88 3.95
C THR A 112 14.74 11.34 4.12
N SER A 113 15.32 11.42 5.33
CA SER A 113 16.66 10.86 5.62
C SER A 113 16.69 9.33 5.55
N GLU A 114 15.55 8.68 5.85
CA GLU A 114 15.33 7.24 5.72
C GLU A 114 13.99 6.98 5.07
N PRO A 115 13.77 5.79 4.45
CA PRO A 115 12.47 5.43 3.88
C PRO A 115 11.34 5.53 4.90
N VAL A 116 10.16 5.95 4.45
CA VAL A 116 8.91 5.80 5.19
C VAL A 116 7.92 5.13 4.26
N LEU A 117 7.46 3.94 4.63
CA LEU A 117 6.61 3.09 3.80
C LEU A 117 5.22 2.98 4.41
N ASN A 118 4.20 2.89 3.58
CA ASN A 118 2.86 2.61 4.06
C ASN A 118 2.77 1.15 4.52
N LEU A 119 2.37 0.94 5.78
CA LEU A 119 2.15 -0.38 6.37
C LEU A 119 0.65 -0.59 6.56
N TYR A 120 0.07 -1.49 5.80
CA TYR A 120 -1.33 -1.86 5.87
C TYR A 120 -1.50 -3.37 5.66
N GLY A 121 -2.67 -3.89 6.00
CA GLY A 121 -2.97 -5.30 5.82
C GLY A 121 -4.32 -5.68 6.42
N GLY A 122 -4.75 -6.89 6.15
CA GLY A 122 -5.94 -7.47 6.76
C GLY A 122 -5.74 -7.75 8.25
N GLY A 123 -6.80 -7.60 9.02
CA GLY A 123 -6.85 -7.95 10.44
C GLY A 123 -7.95 -8.96 10.74
N LEU A 124 -7.79 -9.73 11.80
CA LEU A 124 -8.85 -10.58 12.34
C LEU A 124 -9.58 -9.83 13.45
N ILE A 125 -10.89 -9.72 13.30
CA ILE A 125 -11.77 -9.07 14.28
C ILE A 125 -12.77 -10.09 14.79
N MET A 126 -12.93 -10.15 16.12
CA MET A 126 -13.93 -10.98 16.76
C MET A 126 -15.13 -10.13 17.16
N GLY A 127 -16.30 -10.40 16.56
CA GLY A 127 -17.56 -9.78 16.94
C GLY A 127 -18.04 -10.29 18.29
N ASN A 128 -18.58 -9.40 19.13
CA ASN A 128 -19.27 -9.80 20.36
C ASN A 128 -20.66 -10.32 20.02
N THR A 129 -20.86 -11.64 20.10
CA THR A 129 -22.15 -12.29 19.82
C THR A 129 -23.03 -12.43 21.05
N GLY A 130 -22.54 -12.09 22.25
CA GLY A 130 -23.21 -12.38 23.53
C GLY A 130 -23.18 -13.86 23.94
N ASP A 131 -22.70 -14.78 23.10
CA ASP A 131 -22.54 -16.21 23.36
C ASP A 131 -21.08 -16.53 23.70
N ALA A 132 -20.81 -16.85 24.95
CA ALA A 132 -19.46 -17.13 25.44
C ALA A 132 -18.80 -18.30 24.70
N ASN A 133 -19.55 -19.35 24.34
CA ASN A 133 -18.98 -20.52 23.65
C ASN A 133 -18.55 -20.16 22.23
N ARG A 134 -19.35 -19.38 21.50
CA ARG A 134 -19.00 -18.88 20.18
C ARG A 134 -17.77 -17.96 20.22
N MET A 135 -17.71 -17.10 21.23
CA MET A 135 -16.56 -16.20 21.39
C MET A 135 -15.29 -16.96 21.74
N VAL A 136 -15.35 -17.99 22.60
CA VAL A 136 -14.22 -18.89 22.88
C VAL A 136 -13.77 -19.61 21.63
N ALA A 137 -14.69 -20.17 20.84
CA ALA A 137 -14.36 -20.86 19.60
C ALA A 137 -13.68 -19.90 18.58
N ALA A 138 -14.21 -18.69 18.41
CA ALA A 138 -13.60 -17.67 17.54
C ALA A 138 -12.20 -17.28 18.01
N TYR A 139 -12.01 -17.08 19.33
CA TYR A 139 -10.70 -16.79 19.91
C TYR A 139 -9.69 -17.92 19.69
N GLN A 140 -10.10 -19.19 19.86
CA GLN A 140 -9.24 -20.33 19.60
C GLN A 140 -8.83 -20.41 18.13
N TRP A 141 -9.75 -20.12 17.21
CA TRP A 141 -9.44 -20.06 15.79
C TRP A 141 -8.44 -18.92 15.47
N MET A 142 -8.66 -17.72 16.01
CA MET A 142 -7.73 -16.60 15.84
C MET A 142 -6.34 -16.95 16.37
N LYS A 143 -6.27 -17.57 17.54
CA LYS A 143 -5.03 -18.05 18.15
C LYS A 143 -4.32 -19.10 17.29
N TYR A 144 -5.10 -20.02 16.70
CA TYR A 144 -4.59 -21.05 15.80
C TYR A 144 -3.98 -20.44 14.54
N ILE A 145 -4.73 -19.62 13.80
CA ILE A 145 -4.26 -19.04 12.54
C ILE A 145 -3.09 -18.06 12.73
N SER A 146 -3.02 -17.40 13.89
CA SER A 146 -1.93 -16.45 14.21
C SER A 146 -0.79 -17.06 15.03
N ASN A 147 -0.71 -18.38 15.20
CA ASN A 147 0.46 -19.00 15.84
C ASN A 147 1.70 -18.90 14.94
N SER A 148 2.88 -19.22 15.47
CA SER A 148 4.14 -19.04 14.77
C SER A 148 4.23 -19.86 13.49
N GLU A 149 3.75 -21.10 13.50
CA GLU A 149 3.78 -22.02 12.36
C GLU A 149 2.82 -21.58 11.27
N ASN A 150 1.54 -21.38 11.59
CA ASN A 150 0.54 -20.97 10.61
C ASN A 150 0.81 -19.55 10.06
N SER A 151 1.35 -18.66 10.88
CA SER A 151 1.81 -17.35 10.43
C SER A 151 2.99 -17.46 9.46
N ALA A 152 3.90 -18.40 9.65
CA ALA A 152 4.98 -18.64 8.70
C ALA A 152 4.46 -19.23 7.39
N VAL A 153 3.58 -20.23 7.44
CA VAL A 153 2.94 -20.79 6.24
C VAL A 153 2.20 -19.70 5.46
N TRP A 154 1.36 -18.91 6.14
CA TRP A 154 0.64 -17.80 5.50
C TRP A 154 1.60 -16.83 4.81
N SER A 155 2.67 -16.43 5.49
CA SER A 155 3.64 -15.47 4.94
C SER A 155 4.36 -16.01 3.70
N THR A 156 4.76 -17.26 3.69
CA THR A 156 5.51 -17.84 2.57
C THR A 156 4.63 -18.13 1.35
N GLU A 157 3.36 -18.46 1.57
CA GLU A 157 2.43 -18.78 0.48
C GLU A 157 1.79 -17.52 -0.13
N SER A 158 1.49 -16.51 0.70
CA SER A 158 0.74 -15.34 0.25
C SER A 158 1.60 -14.10 -0.03
N GLY A 159 2.87 -14.09 0.36
CA GLY A 159 3.73 -12.89 0.30
C GLY A 159 3.46 -11.84 1.38
N TYR A 160 2.43 -12.01 2.23
CA TYR A 160 2.23 -11.13 3.39
C TYR A 160 3.32 -11.30 4.45
N GLY A 161 3.56 -10.26 5.24
CA GLY A 161 4.41 -10.37 6.41
C GLY A 161 3.82 -11.31 7.48
N PHE A 162 4.67 -11.97 8.25
CA PHE A 162 4.24 -12.76 9.39
C PHE A 162 3.83 -11.85 10.56
N VAL A 163 2.80 -12.27 11.32
CA VAL A 163 2.23 -11.48 12.42
C VAL A 163 2.90 -11.72 13.77
N ARG A 164 3.87 -12.64 13.85
CA ARG A 164 4.63 -12.92 15.07
C ARG A 164 6.13 -12.85 14.83
N THR A 165 6.83 -12.11 15.66
CA THR A 165 8.29 -12.03 15.60
C THR A 165 8.97 -13.40 15.75
N SER A 166 8.35 -14.34 16.50
CA SER A 166 8.84 -15.71 16.62
C SER A 166 8.85 -16.49 15.30
N SER A 167 8.00 -16.10 14.34
CA SER A 167 7.98 -16.72 13.00
C SER A 167 9.20 -16.37 12.16
N ALA A 168 9.90 -15.28 12.46
CA ALA A 168 11.09 -14.85 11.70
C ALA A 168 12.19 -15.92 11.63
N ASN A 169 12.25 -16.80 12.65
CA ASN A 169 13.21 -17.90 12.72
C ASN A 169 12.63 -19.26 12.27
N HIS A 170 11.39 -19.29 11.81
CA HIS A 170 10.75 -20.50 11.34
C HIS A 170 11.48 -21.05 10.09
N PRO A 171 11.67 -22.39 9.96
CA PRO A 171 12.39 -22.97 8.81
C PRO A 171 11.82 -22.52 7.46
N LEU A 172 10.50 -22.50 7.28
CA LEU A 172 9.84 -22.05 6.04
C LEU A 172 10.20 -20.61 5.67
N ILE A 173 10.23 -19.72 6.67
CA ILE A 173 10.62 -18.32 6.44
C ILE A 173 12.07 -18.22 5.99
N LYS A 174 12.99 -18.97 6.63
CA LYS A 174 14.39 -18.99 6.24
C LYS A 174 14.56 -19.52 4.82
N GLU A 175 13.93 -20.64 4.52
CA GLU A 175 13.96 -21.25 3.18
C GLU A 175 13.45 -20.27 2.10
N LYS A 176 12.32 -19.60 2.35
CA LYS A 176 11.77 -18.61 1.40
C LYS A 176 12.69 -17.41 1.21
N ARG A 177 13.30 -16.91 2.27
CA ARG A 177 14.28 -15.80 2.22
C ARG A 177 15.52 -16.19 1.41
N ASP A 178 16.03 -17.41 1.60
CA ASP A 178 17.19 -17.92 0.87
C ASP A 178 16.86 -18.14 -0.62
N ALA A 179 15.63 -18.57 -0.92
CA ALA A 179 15.18 -18.85 -2.28
C ALA A 179 14.76 -17.58 -3.05
N MET A 180 14.35 -16.49 -2.38
CA MET A 180 13.78 -15.31 -3.01
C MET A 180 14.28 -14.01 -2.35
N ALA A 181 15.28 -13.39 -2.96
CA ALA A 181 15.89 -12.15 -2.45
C ALA A 181 14.89 -11.01 -2.28
N GLN A 182 13.90 -10.90 -3.16
CA GLN A 182 12.84 -9.89 -3.09
C GLN A 182 11.99 -10.05 -1.83
N TYR A 183 11.67 -11.28 -1.45
CA TYR A 183 10.95 -11.57 -0.21
C TYR A 183 11.79 -11.19 1.02
N ASP A 184 13.06 -11.55 1.05
CA ASP A 184 13.98 -11.17 2.14
C ASP A 184 14.09 -9.64 2.29
N LYS A 185 14.28 -8.93 1.19
CA LYS A 185 14.34 -7.46 1.19
C LYS A 185 13.02 -6.84 1.67
N SER A 186 11.87 -7.37 1.25
CA SER A 186 10.55 -6.86 1.66
C SER A 186 10.34 -6.97 3.18
N LEU A 187 10.74 -8.08 3.79
CA LEU A 187 10.68 -8.26 5.23
C LEU A 187 11.61 -7.26 5.96
N GLY A 188 12.78 -6.99 5.40
CA GLY A 188 13.73 -6.01 5.94
C GLY A 188 13.20 -4.56 5.91
N MET A 189 12.23 -4.26 5.04
CA MET A 189 11.62 -2.93 4.92
C MET A 189 10.50 -2.66 5.94
N VAL A 190 9.94 -3.67 6.60
CA VAL A 190 8.84 -3.52 7.56
C VAL A 190 9.16 -2.54 8.69
N LYS A 191 10.41 -2.42 9.07
CA LYS A 191 10.88 -1.47 10.10
C LYS A 191 10.65 0.01 9.74
N TYR A 192 10.44 0.33 8.46
CA TYR A 192 10.14 1.66 7.97
C TYR A 192 8.64 1.92 7.83
N GLY A 193 7.82 0.98 8.30
CA GLY A 193 6.38 1.01 8.15
C GLY A 193 5.70 2.08 9.01
N LYS A 194 4.79 2.82 8.39
CA LYS A 194 3.87 3.77 9.00
C LYS A 194 2.45 3.40 8.61
N GLY A 195 1.55 3.30 9.59
CA GLY A 195 0.15 2.94 9.34
C GLY A 195 -0.69 4.13 8.86
N GLU A 196 -1.69 3.84 8.05
CA GLU A 196 -2.79 4.76 7.76
C GLU A 196 -3.66 5.01 9.00
N PRO A 197 -4.45 6.12 9.05
CA PRO A 197 -5.24 6.43 10.24
C PRO A 197 -6.32 5.37 10.50
N SER A 198 -6.41 4.94 11.76
CA SER A 198 -7.44 4.01 12.22
C SER A 198 -8.53 4.81 12.96
N VAL A 199 -9.38 5.51 12.19
CA VAL A 199 -10.43 6.39 12.71
C VAL A 199 -11.77 6.05 12.07
N PRO A 200 -12.92 6.41 12.71
CA PRO A 200 -14.24 6.18 12.14
C PRO A 200 -14.38 6.80 10.73
N GLY A 201 -15.12 6.13 9.86
CA GLY A 201 -15.38 6.62 8.51
C GLY A 201 -14.22 6.51 7.52
N TYR A 202 -13.02 6.03 7.91
CA TYR A 202 -11.85 6.00 7.03
C TYR A 202 -12.07 5.23 5.73
N TYR A 203 -12.87 4.17 5.75
CA TYR A 203 -13.21 3.45 4.52
C TYR A 203 -13.90 4.35 3.46
N SER A 204 -14.80 5.22 3.89
CA SER A 204 -15.45 6.19 2.99
C SER A 204 -14.48 7.27 2.51
N VAL A 205 -13.61 7.75 3.40
CA VAL A 205 -12.55 8.72 3.06
C VAL A 205 -11.62 8.17 1.98
N ARG A 206 -11.27 6.89 2.00
CA ARG A 206 -10.44 6.27 0.95
C ARG A 206 -11.01 6.47 -0.45
N GLY A 207 -12.34 6.35 -0.62
CA GLY A 207 -13.00 6.59 -1.91
C GLY A 207 -12.83 8.03 -2.42
N GLU A 208 -12.87 9.02 -1.53
CA GLU A 208 -12.61 10.41 -1.90
C GLU A 208 -11.13 10.66 -2.22
N VAL A 209 -10.20 10.00 -1.50
CA VAL A 209 -8.77 10.05 -1.82
C VAL A 209 -8.50 9.51 -3.22
N GLU A 210 -9.08 8.37 -3.60
CA GLU A 210 -8.92 7.78 -4.94
C GLU A 210 -9.40 8.72 -6.05
N LYS A 211 -10.56 9.36 -5.86
CA LYS A 211 -11.10 10.36 -6.81
C LYS A 211 -10.17 11.57 -6.95
N ALA A 212 -9.74 12.14 -5.81
CA ALA A 212 -8.84 13.28 -5.80
C ALA A 212 -7.49 12.95 -6.43
N TYR A 213 -6.95 11.78 -6.15
CA TYR A 213 -5.69 11.33 -6.71
C TYR A 213 -5.77 11.17 -8.23
N ALA A 214 -6.84 10.53 -8.72
CA ALA A 214 -7.10 10.40 -10.15
C ALA A 214 -7.26 11.78 -10.83
N ALA A 215 -7.99 12.72 -10.22
CA ALA A 215 -8.16 14.08 -10.75
C ALA A 215 -6.81 14.82 -10.86
N ILE A 216 -5.97 14.74 -9.84
CA ILE A 216 -4.62 15.33 -9.85
C ILE A 216 -3.76 14.75 -10.98
N ILE A 217 -3.77 13.43 -11.16
CA ILE A 217 -2.99 12.77 -12.22
C ILE A 217 -3.48 13.22 -13.62
N ASN A 218 -4.77 13.48 -13.76
CA ASN A 218 -5.39 13.99 -15.00
C ASN A 218 -5.20 15.49 -15.21
N GLY A 219 -4.48 16.18 -14.33
CA GLY A 219 -4.06 17.57 -14.52
C GLY A 219 -4.86 18.63 -13.77
N GLU A 220 -5.78 18.24 -12.87
CA GLU A 220 -6.49 19.18 -12.01
C GLU A 220 -5.54 19.90 -11.05
N ASP A 221 -5.92 21.09 -10.61
CA ASP A 221 -5.12 21.90 -9.69
C ASP A 221 -4.96 21.20 -8.33
N ILE A 222 -3.72 20.96 -7.95
CA ILE A 222 -3.36 20.18 -6.76
C ILE A 222 -3.93 20.79 -5.48
N MET A 223 -3.76 22.12 -5.29
CA MET A 223 -4.19 22.76 -4.05
C MET A 223 -5.71 22.78 -3.92
N THR A 224 -6.41 23.09 -4.99
CA THR A 224 -7.87 23.09 -5.03
C THR A 224 -8.42 21.69 -4.71
N THR A 225 -7.87 20.67 -5.37
CA THR A 225 -8.31 19.27 -5.20
C THR A 225 -8.00 18.76 -3.78
N LEU A 226 -6.82 19.04 -3.24
CA LEU A 226 -6.46 18.61 -1.88
C LEU A 226 -7.23 19.36 -0.79
N ASN A 227 -7.57 20.64 -0.99
CA ASN A 227 -8.44 21.37 -0.05
C ASN A 227 -9.84 20.77 -0.02
N GLN A 228 -10.43 20.49 -1.19
CA GLN A 228 -11.73 19.84 -1.28
C GLN A 228 -11.71 18.46 -0.62
N LEU A 229 -10.72 17.62 -0.92
CA LEU A 229 -10.53 16.33 -0.27
C LEU A 229 -10.46 16.46 1.25
N ASN A 230 -9.69 17.44 1.74
CA ASN A 230 -9.50 17.66 3.17
C ASN A 230 -10.82 18.02 3.88
N ASP A 231 -11.62 18.88 3.27
CA ASP A 231 -12.92 19.30 3.80
C ASP A 231 -13.92 18.13 3.81
N GLU A 232 -14.01 17.37 2.71
CA GLU A 232 -14.87 16.19 2.59
C GLU A 232 -14.47 15.09 3.59
N ALA A 233 -13.17 14.82 3.73
CA ALA A 233 -12.68 13.82 4.67
C ALA A 233 -13.00 14.19 6.14
N ASN A 234 -12.85 15.46 6.51
CA ASN A 234 -13.18 15.93 7.85
C ASN A 234 -14.69 15.95 8.11
N ALA A 235 -15.52 16.19 7.09
CA ALA A 235 -16.96 16.07 7.19
C ALA A 235 -17.39 14.61 7.44
N ILE A 236 -16.83 13.65 6.67
CA ILE A 236 -17.08 12.20 6.86
C ILE A 236 -16.65 11.75 8.27
N LEU A 237 -15.49 12.20 8.74
CA LEU A 237 -15.02 11.88 10.08
C LEU A 237 -15.97 12.37 11.16
N LYS A 238 -16.44 13.62 11.05
CA LYS A 238 -17.39 14.21 11.96
C LYS A 238 -18.69 13.41 11.99
N ASP A 239 -19.28 13.13 10.84
CA ASP A 239 -20.53 12.37 10.75
C ASP A 239 -20.39 10.95 11.34
N ALA A 240 -19.23 10.32 11.16
CA ALA A 240 -18.96 8.98 11.71
C ALA A 240 -18.64 8.96 13.21
N THR A 241 -18.31 10.11 13.81
CA THR A 241 -18.05 10.23 15.25
C THR A 241 -19.26 10.74 16.04
N ASP A 242 -20.16 11.46 15.39
CA ASP A 242 -21.38 12.01 16.02
C ASP A 242 -22.55 10.99 16.09
N ASN A 243 -22.44 9.85 15.36
CA ASN A 243 -23.40 8.73 15.33
C ASN A 243 -22.87 7.52 16.12
#